data_1873d0767336cc89756176a10b5e915f
#
_entry.id   1873d0767336cc89756176a10b5e915f
#
_cell.length_a   1.000
_cell.length_b   1.000
_cell.length_c   1.000
_cell.angle_alpha   90.00
_cell.angle_beta   90.00
_cell.angle_gamma   90.00
#
_symmetry.space_group_name_H-M   'P 1'
#
loop_
_entity.id
_entity.type
_entity.pdbx_description
1 polymer ?
#
loop_
_entity_poly.entity_id
_entity_poly.type
_entity_poly.pdbx_seq_one_letter_code
_entity_poly.pdbx_strand_id
1 'polypeptide(L)'
;MAENTTGNRVRGGVLLLGLAMASVVVALGYRSLDQGEGGAEPEATTAIAALEARVADDPRDAAAWQELGFAHFDEGDFGAAAEAYRRATELEPERAVLWSALGEALVMDSQREPLPEAAQDAFRRAIELDPADPRARYFLAVKRDLEGDHKGAIDDWLALLEETPQGAPWEADLARTIEQVAAINKIDVAARLRSAQAARQAAPDGAQGMVATDAIPGPDATQIAAASSIPPGEQRQMAEGMVARLESKLAADPSNLDGWVMLMRSRMTLGQPDRARKALADAIAANPASAERLRAEAEVLGVR
;
A
#
# COMPACT_ATOMS: atom_id res chain seq x y z
N MET A 1 13.78 40.36 29.22
CA MET A 1 12.72 39.99 28.25
C MET A 1 13.40 39.21 27.16
N ALA A 2 13.31 37.89 27.22
CA ALA A 2 13.78 37.00 26.18
C ALA A 2 12.55 36.17 25.79
N GLU A 3 11.96 36.52 24.66
CA GLU A 3 10.77 35.88 24.14
C GLU A 3 11.10 34.50 23.54
N ASN A 4 10.25 33.60 23.91
CA ASN A 4 10.23 32.17 23.58
C ASN A 4 10.00 31.98 22.07
N THR A 5 11.08 31.83 21.29
CA THR A 5 11.02 31.57 19.83
C THR A 5 11.02 30.09 19.47
N THR A 6 11.00 29.20 20.47
CA THR A 6 11.12 27.74 20.28
C THR A 6 9.80 27.07 19.86
N GLY A 7 8.65 27.67 20.23
CA GLY A 7 7.34 27.04 19.97
C GLY A 7 6.85 27.11 18.52
N ASN A 8 7.41 28.01 17.69
CA ASN A 8 6.91 28.22 16.33
C ASN A 8 7.67 27.42 15.26
N ARG A 9 8.85 26.89 15.59
CA ARG A 9 9.66 26.08 14.65
C ARG A 9 9.19 24.63 14.57
N VAL A 10 8.66 24.09 15.66
CA VAL A 10 8.14 22.72 15.73
C VAL A 10 6.83 22.61 14.94
N ARG A 11 5.96 23.64 14.98
CA ARG A 11 4.67 23.63 14.25
C ARG A 11 4.82 23.62 12.73
N GLY A 12 5.87 24.26 12.19
CA GLY A 12 6.13 24.30 10.75
C GLY A 12 6.63 22.96 10.19
N GLY A 13 7.44 22.23 10.96
CA GLY A 13 7.97 20.92 10.53
C GLY A 13 6.91 19.82 10.49
N VAL A 14 6.02 19.82 11.45
CA VAL A 14 4.95 18.82 11.56
C VAL A 14 3.87 18.96 10.48
N LEU A 15 3.53 20.19 10.10
CA LEU A 15 2.61 20.45 8.98
C LEU A 15 3.20 19.99 7.63
N LEU A 16 4.52 20.04 7.46
CA LEU A 16 5.19 19.52 6.25
C LEU A 16 5.29 17.99 6.24
N LEU A 17 5.43 17.35 7.41
CA LEU A 17 5.48 15.89 7.54
C LEU A 17 4.11 15.25 7.25
N GLY A 18 3.02 15.84 7.70
CA GLY A 18 1.66 15.37 7.38
C GLY A 18 1.34 15.46 5.88
N LEU A 19 1.83 16.49 5.18
CA LEU A 19 1.66 16.65 3.74
C LEU A 19 2.48 15.64 2.92
N ALA A 20 3.63 15.18 3.41
CA ALA A 20 4.47 14.23 2.68
C ALA A 20 3.85 12.82 2.62
N MET A 21 3.14 12.39 3.68
CA MET A 21 2.47 11.08 3.68
C MET A 21 1.08 11.10 3.04
N ALA A 22 0.38 12.23 3.05
CA ALA A 22 -0.83 12.41 2.23
C ALA A 22 -0.53 12.21 0.73
N SER A 23 0.68 12.54 0.28
CA SER A 23 1.11 12.31 -1.11
C SER A 23 1.25 10.83 -1.48
N VAL A 24 1.47 9.94 -0.53
CA VAL A 24 1.60 8.49 -0.78
C VAL A 24 0.23 7.85 -1.04
N VAL A 25 -0.80 8.28 -0.33
CA VAL A 25 -2.17 7.84 -0.57
C VAL A 25 -2.74 8.50 -1.83
N VAL A 26 -2.41 9.77 -2.06
CA VAL A 26 -2.76 10.53 -3.26
C VAL A 26 -2.10 9.95 -4.52
N ALA A 27 -0.90 9.36 -4.46
CA ALA A 27 -0.28 8.74 -5.64
C ALA A 27 -1.02 7.49 -6.13
N LEU A 28 -1.76 6.80 -5.26
CA LEU A 28 -2.66 5.70 -5.66
C LEU A 28 -4.03 6.21 -6.10
N GLY A 29 -4.51 7.34 -5.55
CA GLY A 29 -5.78 7.99 -5.91
C GLY A 29 -5.66 9.04 -7.03
N TYR A 30 -4.50 9.72 -7.19
CA TYR A 30 -4.29 10.79 -8.17
C TYR A 30 -4.38 10.32 -9.64
N ARG A 31 -4.42 9.02 -9.87
CA ARG A 31 -4.67 8.45 -11.19
C ARG A 31 -6.10 8.68 -11.69
N SER A 32 -7.01 9.13 -10.80
CA SER A 32 -8.41 9.42 -11.15
C SER A 32 -8.69 10.90 -11.37
N LEU A 33 -7.80 11.83 -10.97
CA LEU A 33 -8.09 13.27 -10.96
C LEU A 33 -7.60 14.06 -12.18
N ASP A 34 -6.92 13.44 -13.16
CA ASP A 34 -6.49 14.11 -14.38
C ASP A 34 -7.45 13.86 -15.57
N GLN A 35 -8.70 13.53 -15.29
CA GLN A 35 -9.75 13.48 -16.33
C GLN A 35 -10.96 14.33 -15.95
N GLY A 36 -10.90 15.61 -16.31
CA GLY A 36 -12.07 16.41 -16.65
C GLY A 36 -12.97 16.79 -15.48
N GLU A 37 -13.10 18.06 -15.27
CA GLU A 37 -14.17 18.68 -14.49
C GLU A 37 -15.53 18.02 -14.79
N GLY A 38 -16.07 17.25 -13.82
CA GLY A 38 -17.45 16.81 -13.82
C GLY A 38 -17.66 15.31 -13.73
N GLY A 39 -17.52 14.67 -12.55
CA GLY A 39 -18.12 13.35 -12.37
C GLY A 39 -17.55 12.41 -11.30
N ALA A 40 -16.54 12.78 -10.52
CA ALA A 40 -15.93 11.84 -9.57
C ALA A 40 -16.70 11.71 -8.23
N GLU A 41 -17.42 12.73 -7.78
CA GLU A 41 -18.20 12.68 -6.52
C GLU A 41 -19.29 11.60 -6.47
N PRO A 42 -20.07 11.32 -7.55
CA PRO A 42 -21.13 10.31 -7.45
C PRO A 42 -20.61 8.87 -7.36
N GLU A 43 -19.45 8.56 -7.88
CA GLU A 43 -18.91 7.18 -7.84
C GLU A 43 -18.31 6.83 -6.48
N ALA A 44 -17.54 7.72 -5.87
CA ALA A 44 -16.96 7.53 -4.55
C ALA A 44 -18.06 7.45 -3.46
N THR A 45 -19.03 8.36 -3.49
CA THR A 45 -20.18 8.35 -2.60
C THR A 45 -20.99 7.05 -2.76
N THR A 46 -21.11 6.52 -3.97
CA THR A 46 -21.80 5.26 -4.24
C THR A 46 -21.00 4.07 -3.68
N ALA A 47 -19.65 4.10 -3.75
CA ALA A 47 -18.79 3.07 -3.21
C ALA A 47 -18.85 3.02 -1.67
N ILE A 48 -18.78 4.17 -1.00
CA ILE A 48 -18.89 4.27 0.46
C ILE A 48 -20.27 3.77 0.89
N ALA A 49 -21.35 4.22 0.27
CA ALA A 49 -22.72 3.77 0.61
C ALA A 49 -22.89 2.24 0.45
N ALA A 50 -22.26 1.64 -0.55
CA ALA A 50 -22.27 0.19 -0.73
C ALA A 50 -21.50 -0.54 0.38
N LEU A 51 -20.35 0.01 0.83
CA LEU A 51 -19.57 -0.53 1.93
C LEU A 51 -20.30 -0.35 3.27
N GLU A 52 -20.96 0.78 3.50
CA GLU A 52 -21.82 1.01 4.67
C GLU A 52 -22.97 0.00 4.72
N ALA A 53 -23.63 -0.26 3.60
CA ALA A 53 -24.67 -1.27 3.53
C ALA A 53 -24.13 -2.68 3.84
N ARG A 54 -22.92 -3.00 3.34
CA ARG A 54 -22.26 -4.28 3.60
C ARG A 54 -21.91 -4.48 5.08
N VAL A 55 -21.37 -3.47 5.75
CA VAL A 55 -21.06 -3.56 7.18
C VAL A 55 -22.32 -3.53 8.05
N ALA A 56 -23.42 -2.94 7.56
CA ALA A 56 -24.71 -2.99 8.23
C ALA A 56 -25.35 -4.38 8.13
N ASP A 57 -25.20 -5.08 7.00
CA ASP A 57 -25.71 -6.44 6.77
C ASP A 57 -24.88 -7.47 7.54
N ASP A 58 -23.53 -7.35 7.51
CA ASP A 58 -22.62 -8.18 8.31
C ASP A 58 -21.65 -7.32 9.14
N PRO A 59 -22.02 -6.93 10.37
CA PRO A 59 -21.15 -6.14 11.25
C PRO A 59 -19.87 -6.88 11.71
N ARG A 60 -19.72 -8.16 11.40
CA ARG A 60 -18.53 -8.96 11.73
C ARG A 60 -17.55 -9.13 10.56
N ASP A 61 -17.87 -8.59 9.40
CA ASP A 61 -16.97 -8.57 8.25
C ASP A 61 -15.84 -7.55 8.46
N ALA A 62 -14.72 -7.99 9.05
CA ALA A 62 -13.54 -7.13 9.29
C ALA A 62 -12.95 -6.58 7.98
N ALA A 63 -13.05 -7.34 6.87
CA ALA A 63 -12.57 -6.90 5.58
C ALA A 63 -13.45 -5.75 5.05
N ALA A 64 -14.78 -5.81 5.21
CA ALA A 64 -15.66 -4.73 4.83
C ALA A 64 -15.39 -3.46 5.64
N TRP A 65 -15.15 -3.58 6.96
CA TRP A 65 -14.73 -2.45 7.79
C TRP A 65 -13.39 -1.87 7.37
N GLN A 66 -12.42 -2.70 7.00
CA GLN A 66 -11.14 -2.24 6.46
C GLN A 66 -11.31 -1.47 5.14
N GLU A 67 -12.11 -2.00 4.21
CA GLU A 67 -12.42 -1.37 2.94
C GLU A 67 -13.14 -0.03 3.13
N LEU A 68 -14.09 0.04 4.06
CA LEU A 68 -14.79 1.27 4.42
C LEU A 68 -13.84 2.31 5.03
N GLY A 69 -12.95 1.89 5.91
CA GLY A 69 -11.91 2.75 6.47
C GLY A 69 -10.99 3.32 5.40
N PHE A 70 -10.59 2.51 4.43
CA PHE A 70 -9.79 2.96 3.31
C PHE A 70 -10.55 3.97 2.42
N ALA A 71 -11.82 3.70 2.10
CA ALA A 71 -12.63 4.60 1.28
C ALA A 71 -12.83 5.97 1.95
N HIS A 72 -13.14 6.01 3.25
CA HIS A 72 -13.22 7.26 4.01
C HIS A 72 -11.87 7.99 4.07
N PHE A 73 -10.77 7.25 4.23
CA PHE A 73 -9.42 7.83 4.25
C PHE A 73 -9.07 8.50 2.92
N ASP A 74 -9.41 7.88 1.81
CA ASP A 74 -9.19 8.39 0.44
C ASP A 74 -10.00 9.67 0.17
N GLU A 75 -11.22 9.74 0.69
CA GLU A 75 -12.07 10.95 0.64
C GLU A 75 -11.64 12.04 1.64
N GLY A 76 -10.67 11.77 2.52
CA GLY A 76 -10.21 12.71 3.55
C GLY A 76 -11.09 12.78 4.79
N ASP A 77 -12.08 11.89 4.94
CA ASP A 77 -12.88 11.75 6.17
C ASP A 77 -12.13 10.85 7.16
N PHE A 78 -11.08 11.41 7.74
CA PHE A 78 -10.17 10.67 8.61
C PHE A 78 -10.84 10.21 9.90
N GLY A 79 -11.85 10.94 10.38
CA GLY A 79 -12.64 10.56 11.57
C GLY A 79 -13.44 9.29 11.31
N ALA A 80 -14.18 9.23 10.20
CA ALA A 80 -14.93 8.04 9.79
C ALA A 80 -13.98 6.88 9.46
N ALA A 81 -12.84 7.15 8.83
CA ALA A 81 -11.79 6.15 8.57
C ALA A 81 -11.28 5.53 9.88
N ALA A 82 -10.96 6.35 10.89
CA ALA A 82 -10.49 5.86 12.18
C ALA A 82 -11.56 5.00 12.89
N GLU A 83 -12.84 5.36 12.80
CA GLU A 83 -13.92 4.54 13.38
C GLU A 83 -14.04 3.19 12.67
N ALA A 84 -14.01 3.16 11.34
CA ALA A 84 -14.07 1.93 10.56
C ALA A 84 -12.86 1.02 10.84
N TYR A 85 -11.64 1.57 10.87
CA TYR A 85 -10.44 0.79 11.21
C TYR A 85 -10.47 0.29 12.67
N ARG A 86 -11.03 1.05 13.61
CA ARG A 86 -11.22 0.59 15.00
C ARG A 86 -12.11 -0.64 15.04
N ARG A 87 -13.23 -0.63 14.29
CA ARG A 87 -14.10 -1.81 14.18
C ARG A 87 -13.35 -3.00 13.57
N ALA A 88 -12.55 -2.79 12.54
CA ALA A 88 -11.73 -3.84 11.96
C ALA A 88 -10.72 -4.42 12.98
N THR A 89 -10.06 -3.57 13.79
CA THR A 89 -9.12 -4.04 14.83
C THR A 89 -9.79 -4.79 15.97
N GLU A 90 -11.03 -4.44 16.33
CA GLU A 90 -11.83 -5.18 17.32
C GLU A 90 -12.16 -6.61 16.85
N LEU A 91 -12.39 -6.78 15.54
CA LEU A 91 -12.74 -8.06 14.93
C LEU A 91 -11.50 -8.93 14.65
N GLU A 92 -10.41 -8.33 14.22
CA GLU A 92 -9.15 -9.00 13.88
C GLU A 92 -7.96 -8.34 14.60
N PRO A 93 -7.84 -8.50 15.95
CA PRO A 93 -6.85 -7.79 16.76
C PRO A 93 -5.39 -8.18 16.49
N GLU A 94 -5.16 -9.30 15.80
CA GLU A 94 -3.81 -9.81 15.47
C GLU A 94 -3.31 -9.35 14.09
N ARG A 95 -4.05 -8.51 13.38
CA ARG A 95 -3.63 -7.98 12.07
C ARG A 95 -2.93 -6.63 12.23
N ALA A 96 -1.60 -6.63 12.12
CA ALA A 96 -0.75 -5.44 12.27
C ALA A 96 -1.19 -4.27 11.36
N VAL A 97 -1.51 -4.57 10.09
CA VAL A 97 -1.89 -3.57 9.09
C VAL A 97 -3.14 -2.76 9.48
N LEU A 98 -4.07 -3.35 10.23
CA LEU A 98 -5.27 -2.65 10.69
C LEU A 98 -4.92 -1.63 11.79
N TRP A 99 -4.02 -2.00 12.70
CA TRP A 99 -3.54 -1.11 13.74
C TRP A 99 -2.73 0.05 13.16
N SER A 100 -1.85 -0.20 12.19
CA SER A 100 -1.09 0.87 11.56
C SER A 100 -1.98 1.80 10.73
N ALA A 101 -3.03 1.29 10.05
CA ALA A 101 -4.01 2.10 9.35
C ALA A 101 -4.86 2.95 10.31
N LEU A 102 -5.30 2.38 11.44
CA LEU A 102 -5.98 3.13 12.51
C LEU A 102 -5.09 4.27 13.03
N GLY A 103 -3.83 3.97 13.32
CA GLY A 103 -2.87 4.98 13.79
C GLY A 103 -2.73 6.14 12.82
N GLU A 104 -2.59 5.86 11.53
CA GLU A 104 -2.50 6.89 10.49
C GLU A 104 -3.77 7.74 10.40
N ALA A 105 -4.94 7.11 10.38
CA ALA A 105 -6.22 7.83 10.36
C ALA A 105 -6.37 8.76 11.58
N LEU A 106 -5.97 8.31 12.78
CA LEU A 106 -5.97 9.13 14.00
C LEU A 106 -4.99 10.32 13.93
N VAL A 107 -3.83 10.13 13.29
CA VAL A 107 -2.88 11.24 13.05
C VAL A 107 -3.50 12.28 12.13
N MET A 108 -4.11 11.83 11.03
CA MET A 108 -4.69 12.71 10.01
C MET A 108 -5.94 13.45 10.53
N ASP A 109 -6.74 12.81 11.38
CA ASP A 109 -7.92 13.43 12.02
C ASP A 109 -7.52 14.48 13.09
N SER A 110 -6.31 14.40 13.62
CA SER A 110 -5.87 15.27 14.71
C SER A 110 -5.54 16.69 14.24
N GLN A 111 -6.30 17.66 14.72
CA GLN A 111 -6.07 19.07 14.43
C GLN A 111 -5.10 19.76 15.43
N ARG A 112 -4.83 19.14 16.58
CA ARG A 112 -4.10 19.77 17.68
C ARG A 112 -2.76 19.12 17.99
N GLU A 113 -2.71 17.80 17.93
CA GLU A 113 -1.54 17.02 18.29
C GLU A 113 -0.94 16.39 17.05
N PRO A 114 0.35 16.61 16.76
CA PRO A 114 1.01 16.04 15.59
C PRO A 114 0.98 14.50 15.59
N LEU A 115 0.99 13.90 16.77
CA LEU A 115 0.95 12.44 16.96
C LEU A 115 0.18 12.11 18.25
N PRO A 116 -1.16 11.99 18.20
CA PRO A 116 -2.00 11.69 19.36
C PRO A 116 -1.59 10.40 20.06
N GLU A 117 -1.80 10.32 21.39
CA GLU A 117 -1.45 9.13 22.17
C GLU A 117 -2.14 7.86 21.62
N ALA A 118 -3.41 7.96 21.25
CA ALA A 118 -4.15 6.84 20.66
C ALA A 118 -3.52 6.32 19.36
N ALA A 119 -2.96 7.22 18.52
CA ALA A 119 -2.22 6.82 17.32
C ALA A 119 -0.91 6.12 17.68
N GLN A 120 -0.18 6.64 18.70
CA GLN A 120 1.05 6.01 19.19
C GLN A 120 0.79 4.60 19.71
N ASP A 121 -0.32 4.39 20.43
CA ASP A 121 -0.71 3.08 20.93
C ASP A 121 -1.02 2.12 19.78
N ALA A 122 -1.73 2.58 18.78
CA ALA A 122 -2.03 1.79 17.59
C ALA A 122 -0.74 1.40 16.84
N PHE A 123 0.21 2.32 16.64
CA PHE A 123 1.49 1.99 16.02
C PHE A 123 2.35 1.05 16.86
N ARG A 124 2.35 1.19 18.18
CA ARG A 124 3.05 0.23 19.06
C ARG A 124 2.46 -1.16 18.93
N ARG A 125 1.12 -1.26 18.90
CA ARG A 125 0.46 -2.55 18.70
C ARG A 125 0.78 -3.15 17.32
N ALA A 126 0.84 -2.35 16.28
CA ALA A 126 1.23 -2.80 14.95
C ALA A 126 2.66 -3.40 14.95
N ILE A 127 3.64 -2.73 15.59
CA ILE A 127 5.02 -3.22 15.70
C ILE A 127 5.15 -4.47 16.58
N GLU A 128 4.33 -4.60 17.62
CA GLU A 128 4.28 -5.83 18.42
C GLU A 128 3.84 -7.05 17.59
N LEU A 129 2.93 -6.84 16.64
CA LEU A 129 2.40 -7.89 15.76
C LEU A 129 3.29 -8.11 14.54
N ASP A 130 3.79 -7.05 13.94
CA ASP A 130 4.70 -7.07 12.80
C ASP A 130 5.80 -6.00 12.99
N PRO A 131 6.99 -6.40 13.44
CA PRO A 131 8.12 -5.48 13.59
C PRO A 131 8.57 -4.81 12.27
N ALA A 132 8.17 -5.35 11.13
CA ALA A 132 8.51 -4.84 9.82
C ALA A 132 7.44 -3.89 9.23
N ASP A 133 6.30 -3.66 9.93
CA ASP A 133 5.24 -2.76 9.42
C ASP A 133 5.82 -1.36 9.08
N PRO A 134 5.86 -0.97 7.79
CA PRO A 134 6.58 0.23 7.38
C PRO A 134 5.90 1.51 7.86
N ARG A 135 4.57 1.52 7.95
CA ARG A 135 3.80 2.68 8.40
C ARG A 135 4.03 2.95 9.89
N ALA A 136 3.94 1.93 10.73
CA ALA A 136 4.16 2.06 12.15
C ALA A 136 5.61 2.46 12.46
N ARG A 137 6.60 1.88 11.77
CA ARG A 137 8.02 2.28 11.89
C ARG A 137 8.24 3.75 11.52
N TYR A 138 7.61 4.21 10.43
CA TYR A 138 7.69 5.60 10.01
C TYR A 138 7.18 6.55 11.09
N PHE A 139 5.96 6.31 11.60
CA PHE A 139 5.35 7.22 12.59
C PHE A 139 6.01 7.13 13.97
N LEU A 140 6.56 5.99 14.36
CA LEU A 140 7.34 5.90 15.61
C LEU A 140 8.68 6.66 15.49
N ALA A 141 9.29 6.71 14.31
CA ALA A 141 10.42 7.59 14.07
C ALA A 141 10.01 9.09 14.07
N VAL A 142 8.83 9.43 13.55
CA VAL A 142 8.24 10.79 13.73
C VAL A 142 8.11 11.14 15.21
N LYS A 143 7.66 10.20 16.04
CA LYS A 143 7.59 10.40 17.49
C LYS A 143 8.95 10.77 18.08
N ARG A 144 10.02 10.05 17.72
CA ARG A 144 11.38 10.35 18.19
C ARG A 144 11.84 11.75 17.77
N ASP A 145 11.54 12.14 16.52
CA ASP A 145 11.84 13.48 16.01
C ASP A 145 11.12 14.58 16.81
N LEU A 146 9.84 14.37 17.12
CA LEU A 146 9.03 15.30 17.94
C LEU A 146 9.56 15.42 19.38
N GLU A 147 10.16 14.36 19.91
CA GLU A 147 10.80 14.33 21.23
C GLU A 147 12.20 14.94 21.23
N GLY A 148 12.71 15.37 20.05
CA GLY A 148 14.01 15.99 19.89
C GLY A 148 15.16 15.04 19.59
N ASP A 149 14.90 13.73 19.50
CA ASP A 149 15.89 12.75 19.04
C ASP A 149 15.93 12.68 17.51
N HIS A 150 16.27 13.82 16.89
CA HIS A 150 16.32 13.95 15.42
C HIS A 150 17.28 12.95 14.77
N LYS A 151 18.41 12.67 15.45
CA LYS A 151 19.38 11.71 14.92
C LYS A 151 18.85 10.29 14.94
N GLY A 152 18.22 9.89 16.04
CA GLY A 152 17.61 8.57 16.15
C GLY A 152 16.45 8.38 15.18
N ALA A 153 15.63 9.42 14.96
CA ALA A 153 14.58 9.38 13.95
C ALA A 153 15.13 9.16 12.54
N ILE A 154 16.21 9.89 12.18
CA ILE A 154 16.91 9.72 10.90
C ILE A 154 17.49 8.31 10.77
N ASP A 155 18.06 7.77 11.84
CA ASP A 155 18.61 6.42 11.86
C ASP A 155 17.51 5.38 11.57
N ASP A 156 16.34 5.52 12.20
CA ASP A 156 15.19 4.63 12.00
C ASP A 156 14.61 4.75 10.58
N TRP A 157 14.47 5.97 10.04
CA TRP A 157 14.00 6.17 8.68
C TRP A 157 14.99 5.66 7.61
N LEU A 158 16.31 5.77 7.84
CA LEU A 158 17.31 5.19 6.93
C LEU A 158 17.24 3.67 6.95
N ALA A 159 17.09 3.05 8.11
CA ALA A 159 16.87 1.60 8.22
C ALA A 159 15.59 1.17 7.50
N LEU A 160 14.50 1.94 7.66
CA LEU A 160 13.27 1.69 6.93
C LEU A 160 13.47 1.81 5.41
N LEU A 161 14.25 2.82 4.96
CA LEU A 161 14.55 3.02 3.54
C LEU A 161 15.37 1.85 2.98
N GLU A 162 16.35 1.33 3.72
CA GLU A 162 17.16 0.18 3.32
C GLU A 162 16.32 -1.07 3.07
N GLU A 163 15.25 -1.27 3.85
CA GLU A 163 14.34 -2.41 3.75
C GLU A 163 13.17 -2.15 2.79
N THR A 164 12.96 -0.90 2.36
CA THR A 164 11.86 -0.54 1.46
C THR A 164 12.08 -1.11 0.06
N PRO A 165 11.12 -1.83 -0.52
CA PRO A 165 11.22 -2.33 -1.90
C PRO A 165 11.46 -1.20 -2.91
N GLN A 166 12.23 -1.48 -3.97
CA GLN A 166 12.45 -0.51 -5.03
C GLN A 166 11.14 -0.13 -5.71
N GLY A 167 10.94 1.17 -5.93
CA GLY A 167 9.71 1.67 -6.55
C GLY A 167 8.49 1.66 -5.63
N ALA A 168 8.67 1.45 -4.33
CA ALA A 168 7.58 1.62 -3.36
C ALA A 168 7.04 3.05 -3.43
N PRO A 169 5.71 3.25 -3.44
CA PRO A 169 5.10 4.58 -3.59
C PRO A 169 5.60 5.63 -2.60
N TRP A 170 5.98 5.20 -1.40
CA TRP A 170 6.45 6.08 -0.31
C TRP A 170 7.96 6.32 -0.27
N GLU A 171 8.73 5.68 -1.14
CA GLU A 171 10.20 5.76 -1.15
C GLU A 171 10.71 7.19 -1.28
N ALA A 172 10.19 7.93 -2.26
CA ALA A 172 10.60 9.30 -2.53
C ALA A 172 10.25 10.25 -1.37
N ASP A 173 9.11 10.03 -0.73
CA ASP A 173 8.66 10.85 0.39
C ASP A 173 9.44 10.55 1.66
N LEU A 174 9.77 9.28 1.91
CA LEU A 174 10.65 8.88 3.01
C LEU A 174 12.05 9.50 2.87
N ALA A 175 12.65 9.44 1.68
CA ALA A 175 13.95 10.07 1.41
C ALA A 175 13.89 11.60 1.61
N ARG A 176 12.82 12.24 1.13
CA ARG A 176 12.59 13.69 1.33
C ARG A 176 12.43 14.05 2.81
N THR A 177 11.73 13.24 3.59
CA THR A 177 11.58 13.44 5.04
C THR A 177 12.93 13.41 5.74
N ILE A 178 13.77 12.41 5.42
CA ILE A 178 15.13 12.30 5.96
C ILE A 178 15.94 13.57 5.63
N GLU A 179 15.94 14.00 4.37
CA GLU A 179 16.68 15.20 3.94
C GLU A 179 16.18 16.47 4.65
N GLN A 180 14.88 16.66 4.78
CA GLN A 180 14.28 17.82 5.43
C GLN A 180 14.64 17.91 6.92
N VAL A 181 14.45 16.81 7.66
CA VAL A 181 14.79 16.77 9.10
C VAL A 181 16.29 16.98 9.30
N ALA A 182 17.11 16.33 8.46
CA ALA A 182 18.56 16.49 8.50
C ALA A 182 18.99 17.95 8.23
N ALA A 183 18.43 18.60 7.21
CA ALA A 183 18.73 19.98 6.86
C ALA A 183 18.36 20.96 7.99
N ILE A 184 17.15 20.80 8.58
CA ILE A 184 16.68 21.65 9.68
C ILE A 184 17.60 21.52 10.91
N ASN A 185 18.06 20.30 11.21
CA ASN A 185 18.86 19.99 12.37
C ASN A 185 20.38 19.99 12.10
N LYS A 186 20.81 20.36 10.88
CA LYS A 186 22.22 20.41 10.44
C LYS A 186 22.94 19.08 10.61
N ILE A 187 22.28 17.99 10.31
CA ILE A 187 22.82 16.64 10.33
C ILE A 187 23.21 16.26 8.89
N ASP A 188 24.45 15.82 8.67
CA ASP A 188 24.86 15.34 7.35
C ASP A 188 24.39 13.91 7.13
N VAL A 189 23.54 13.71 6.13
CA VAL A 189 22.97 12.39 5.75
C VAL A 189 23.30 11.98 4.32
N ALA A 190 23.96 12.85 3.54
CA ALA A 190 24.14 12.63 2.11
C ALA A 190 24.86 11.32 1.77
N ALA A 191 25.89 10.96 2.53
CA ALA A 191 26.61 9.71 2.33
C ALA A 191 25.76 8.49 2.75
N ARG A 192 25.06 8.60 3.87
CA ARG A 192 24.20 7.53 4.43
C ARG A 192 23.00 7.25 3.53
N LEU A 193 22.35 8.31 3.01
CA LEU A 193 21.22 8.18 2.10
C LEU A 193 21.64 7.46 0.81
N ARG A 194 22.79 7.84 0.23
CA ARG A 194 23.34 7.12 -0.93
C ARG A 194 23.69 5.67 -0.61
N SER A 195 24.23 5.40 0.59
CA SER A 195 24.53 4.03 1.02
C SER A 195 23.27 3.18 1.15
N ALA A 196 22.21 3.72 1.78
CA ALA A 196 20.92 3.05 1.90
C ALA A 196 20.30 2.74 0.52
N GLN A 197 20.34 3.69 -0.40
CA GLN A 197 19.88 3.51 -1.78
C GLN A 197 20.72 2.47 -2.54
N ALA A 198 22.06 2.48 -2.36
CA ALA A 198 22.95 1.52 -2.99
C ALA A 198 22.80 0.10 -2.41
N ALA A 199 22.59 -0.03 -1.10
CA ALA A 199 22.36 -1.32 -0.46
C ALA A 199 21.10 -2.02 -1.03
N ARG A 200 20.05 -1.27 -1.31
CA ARG A 200 18.82 -1.75 -1.95
C ARG A 200 19.05 -2.22 -3.39
N GLN A 201 19.91 -1.52 -4.13
CA GLN A 201 20.27 -1.92 -5.50
C GLN A 201 21.17 -3.15 -5.54
N ALA A 202 21.92 -3.39 -4.47
CA ALA A 202 22.83 -4.54 -4.34
C ALA A 202 22.15 -5.76 -3.69
N ALA A 203 21.00 -5.57 -3.05
CA ALA A 203 20.23 -6.69 -2.48
C ALA A 203 19.81 -7.61 -3.65
N PRO A 204 20.19 -8.90 -3.64
CA PRO A 204 19.70 -9.82 -4.65
C PRO A 204 18.17 -9.87 -4.56
N ASP A 205 17.50 -9.93 -5.71
CA ASP A 205 16.03 -9.97 -5.88
C ASP A 205 15.31 -11.09 -5.09
N GLY A 206 15.96 -11.75 -4.16
CA GLY A 206 15.53 -12.92 -3.41
C GLY A 206 15.10 -12.70 -1.96
N ALA A 207 15.18 -11.49 -1.39
CA ALA A 207 14.77 -11.21 -0.01
C ALA A 207 13.33 -10.67 0.13
N GLN A 208 12.66 -10.44 -0.99
CA GLN A 208 11.23 -10.17 -1.02
C GLN A 208 10.52 -11.52 -0.93
N GLY A 209 9.68 -11.70 0.10
CA GLY A 209 8.83 -12.86 0.20
C GLY A 209 8.20 -13.14 -1.16
N MET A 210 8.42 -14.35 -1.70
CA MET A 210 8.07 -14.77 -3.04
C MET A 210 6.65 -14.36 -3.41
N VAL A 211 6.50 -13.16 -3.97
CA VAL A 211 5.34 -12.82 -4.78
C VAL A 211 5.65 -13.34 -6.17
N ALA A 212 4.80 -14.20 -6.69
CA ALA A 212 4.96 -14.92 -7.96
C ALA A 212 5.12 -14.03 -9.22
N THR A 213 5.45 -12.76 -9.05
CA THR A 213 5.65 -11.78 -10.11
C THR A 213 7.11 -11.59 -10.54
N ASP A 214 8.10 -12.12 -9.79
CA ASP A 214 9.52 -11.89 -10.08
C ASP A 214 10.02 -12.55 -11.38
N ALA A 215 9.26 -13.49 -11.95
CA ALA A 215 9.59 -14.10 -13.24
C ALA A 215 8.99 -13.38 -14.46
N ILE A 216 8.18 -12.31 -14.27
CA ILE A 216 7.53 -11.56 -15.34
C ILE A 216 7.86 -10.08 -15.15
N PRO A 217 8.72 -9.46 -15.97
CA PRO A 217 8.96 -8.02 -15.91
C PRO A 217 7.61 -7.29 -16.07
N GLY A 218 7.17 -6.62 -15.01
CA GLY A 218 6.02 -5.72 -15.06
C GLY A 218 6.34 -4.51 -15.97
N PRO A 219 5.31 -3.78 -16.41
CA PRO A 219 5.51 -2.57 -17.19
C PRO A 219 6.28 -1.54 -16.36
N ASP A 220 7.32 -0.93 -16.95
CA ASP A 220 8.05 0.17 -16.33
C ASP A 220 7.18 1.46 -16.23
N ALA A 221 7.65 2.43 -15.44
CA ALA A 221 6.90 3.67 -15.21
C ALA A 221 6.57 4.44 -16.51
N THR A 222 7.43 4.31 -17.52
CA THR A 222 7.23 4.92 -18.85
C THR A 222 6.15 4.18 -19.63
N GLN A 223 6.09 2.86 -19.52
CA GLN A 223 5.06 2.02 -20.12
C GLN A 223 3.70 2.24 -19.44
N ILE A 224 3.69 2.45 -18.11
CA ILE A 224 2.49 2.78 -17.34
C ILE A 224 1.95 4.17 -17.75
N ALA A 225 2.82 5.18 -17.88
CA ALA A 225 2.44 6.51 -18.35
C ALA A 225 1.94 6.50 -19.80
N ALA A 226 2.56 5.71 -20.67
CA ALA A 226 2.10 5.53 -22.04
C ALA A 226 0.77 4.77 -22.12
N ALA A 227 0.52 3.81 -21.21
CA ALA A 227 -0.73 3.06 -21.15
C ALA A 227 -1.95 3.91 -20.78
N SER A 228 -1.76 4.97 -19.98
CA SER A 228 -2.85 5.87 -19.58
C SER A 228 -3.37 6.76 -20.73
N SER A 229 -2.58 6.92 -21.80
CA SER A 229 -2.98 7.66 -23.01
C SER A 229 -3.62 6.77 -24.09
N ILE A 230 -3.74 5.46 -23.85
CA ILE A 230 -4.25 4.49 -24.82
C ILE A 230 -5.77 4.37 -24.68
N PRO A 231 -6.55 4.39 -25.80
CA PRO A 231 -7.99 4.17 -25.76
C PRO A 231 -8.38 2.84 -25.10
N PRO A 232 -9.54 2.75 -24.41
CA PRO A 232 -9.95 1.53 -23.66
C PRO A 232 -9.94 0.23 -24.47
N GLY A 233 -10.18 0.30 -25.78
CA GLY A 233 -10.10 -0.84 -26.69
C GLY A 233 -8.68 -1.37 -26.89
N GLU A 234 -7.71 -0.48 -27.01
CA GLU A 234 -6.30 -0.84 -27.16
C GLU A 234 -5.70 -1.33 -25.86
N GLN A 235 -6.12 -0.75 -24.70
CA GLN A 235 -5.74 -1.26 -23.36
C GLN A 235 -6.18 -2.72 -23.18
N ARG A 236 -7.40 -3.05 -23.63
CA ARG A 236 -7.92 -4.42 -23.59
C ARG A 236 -7.09 -5.36 -24.47
N GLN A 237 -6.74 -4.96 -25.69
CA GLN A 237 -5.87 -5.76 -26.56
C GLN A 237 -4.48 -5.98 -25.97
N MET A 238 -3.91 -4.94 -25.33
CA MET A 238 -2.63 -5.05 -24.65
C MET A 238 -2.70 -6.04 -23.48
N ALA A 239 -3.75 -5.94 -22.64
CA ALA A 239 -3.98 -6.88 -21.55
C ALA A 239 -4.17 -8.32 -22.05
N GLU A 240 -4.91 -8.52 -23.14
CA GLU A 240 -5.06 -9.84 -23.78
C GLU A 240 -3.71 -10.37 -24.30
N GLY A 241 -2.87 -9.50 -24.86
CA GLY A 241 -1.52 -9.85 -25.30
C GLY A 241 -0.61 -10.28 -24.15
N MET A 242 -0.68 -9.60 -22.99
CA MET A 242 0.08 -9.99 -21.79
C MET A 242 -0.38 -11.34 -21.24
N VAL A 243 -1.70 -11.56 -21.21
CA VAL A 243 -2.27 -12.84 -20.76
C VAL A 243 -1.90 -13.99 -21.70
N ALA A 244 -1.87 -13.76 -23.00
CA ALA A 244 -1.43 -14.76 -23.98
C ALA A 244 0.06 -15.13 -23.81
N ARG A 245 0.93 -14.16 -23.45
CA ARG A 245 2.34 -14.42 -23.11
C ARG A 245 2.46 -15.26 -21.85
N LEU A 246 1.64 -14.99 -20.82
CA LEU A 246 1.59 -15.78 -19.61
C LEU A 246 1.19 -17.23 -19.90
N GLU A 247 0.15 -17.45 -20.73
CA GLU A 247 -0.24 -18.78 -21.17
C GLU A 247 0.91 -19.53 -21.86
N SER A 248 1.63 -18.84 -22.77
CA SER A 248 2.79 -19.42 -23.46
C SER A 248 3.91 -19.83 -22.48
N LYS A 249 4.16 -19.01 -21.46
CA LYS A 249 5.15 -19.31 -20.41
C LYS A 249 4.73 -20.52 -19.56
N LEU A 250 3.47 -20.60 -19.19
CA LEU A 250 2.92 -21.74 -18.43
C LEU A 250 2.87 -23.04 -19.23
N ALA A 251 2.74 -22.93 -20.56
CA ALA A 251 2.87 -24.09 -21.45
C ALA A 251 4.33 -24.61 -21.49
N ALA A 252 5.33 -23.72 -21.33
CA ALA A 252 6.75 -24.07 -21.28
C ALA A 252 7.20 -24.52 -19.88
N ASP A 253 6.66 -23.93 -18.81
CA ASP A 253 6.87 -24.32 -17.42
C ASP A 253 5.54 -24.49 -16.68
N PRO A 254 4.91 -25.68 -16.80
CA PRO A 254 3.62 -25.96 -16.17
C PRO A 254 3.68 -26.12 -14.64
N SER A 255 4.87 -26.20 -14.05
CA SER A 255 5.04 -26.37 -12.60
C SER A 255 4.79 -25.11 -11.79
N ASN A 256 4.73 -23.94 -12.44
CA ASN A 256 4.49 -22.65 -11.79
C ASN A 256 3.02 -22.49 -11.37
N LEU A 257 2.70 -22.93 -10.15
CA LEU A 257 1.33 -22.89 -9.59
C LEU A 257 0.80 -21.46 -9.47
N ASP A 258 1.64 -20.51 -9.03
CA ASP A 258 1.24 -19.13 -8.83
C ASP A 258 0.99 -18.40 -10.16
N GLY A 259 1.72 -18.79 -11.20
CA GLY A 259 1.45 -18.36 -12.58
C GLY A 259 0.07 -18.80 -13.07
N TRP A 260 -0.37 -20.01 -12.74
CA TRP A 260 -1.72 -20.50 -13.05
C TRP A 260 -2.81 -19.72 -12.31
N VAL A 261 -2.59 -19.41 -11.02
CA VAL A 261 -3.51 -18.56 -10.23
C VAL A 261 -3.62 -17.17 -10.84
N MET A 262 -2.48 -16.58 -11.23
CA MET A 262 -2.44 -15.29 -11.91
C MET A 262 -3.20 -15.31 -13.25
N LEU A 263 -3.02 -16.38 -14.04
CA LEU A 263 -3.75 -16.55 -15.30
C LEU A 263 -5.26 -16.61 -15.09
N MET A 264 -5.73 -17.38 -14.11
CA MET A 264 -7.15 -17.44 -13.74
C MET A 264 -7.69 -16.07 -13.35
N ARG A 265 -6.99 -15.35 -12.45
CA ARG A 265 -7.36 -14.00 -12.01
C ARG A 265 -7.44 -13.03 -13.19
N SER A 266 -6.43 -12.99 -14.05
CA SER A 266 -6.39 -12.11 -15.23
C SER A 266 -7.54 -12.41 -16.20
N ARG A 267 -7.88 -13.69 -16.40
CA ARG A 267 -9.01 -14.07 -17.26
C ARG A 267 -10.35 -13.64 -16.65
N MET A 268 -10.50 -13.72 -15.32
CA MET A 268 -11.70 -13.21 -14.62
C MET A 268 -11.81 -11.69 -14.75
N THR A 269 -10.72 -10.95 -14.53
CA THR A 269 -10.68 -9.48 -14.69
C THR A 269 -11.03 -9.05 -16.13
N LEU A 270 -10.62 -9.81 -17.14
CA LEU A 270 -10.99 -9.55 -18.55
C LEU A 270 -12.42 -9.98 -18.89
N GLY A 271 -13.21 -10.48 -17.94
CA GLY A 271 -14.57 -10.97 -18.17
C GLY A 271 -14.62 -12.26 -19.00
N GLN A 272 -13.59 -13.11 -18.87
CA GLN A 272 -13.45 -14.36 -19.64
C GLN A 272 -13.52 -15.61 -18.72
N PRO A 273 -14.63 -15.86 -18.01
CA PRO A 273 -14.73 -16.94 -17.01
C PRO A 273 -14.53 -18.33 -17.63
N ASP A 274 -14.91 -18.58 -18.88
CA ASP A 274 -14.69 -19.85 -19.56
C ASP A 274 -13.21 -20.15 -19.75
N ARG A 275 -12.41 -19.13 -20.08
CA ARG A 275 -10.96 -19.27 -20.20
C ARG A 275 -10.28 -19.43 -18.84
N ALA A 276 -10.82 -18.83 -17.78
CA ALA A 276 -10.33 -19.04 -16.43
C ALA A 276 -10.57 -20.49 -15.98
N ARG A 277 -11.76 -21.08 -16.29
CA ARG A 277 -12.03 -22.50 -16.02
C ARG A 277 -11.12 -23.45 -16.79
N LYS A 278 -10.84 -23.09 -18.05
CA LYS A 278 -9.88 -23.86 -18.84
C LYS A 278 -8.50 -23.83 -18.23
N ALA A 279 -8.02 -22.66 -17.79
CA ALA A 279 -6.73 -22.51 -17.12
C ALA A 279 -6.65 -23.34 -15.83
N LEU A 280 -7.73 -23.40 -15.03
CA LEU A 280 -7.81 -24.29 -13.87
C LEU A 280 -7.67 -25.77 -14.25
N ALA A 281 -8.37 -26.19 -15.29
CA ALA A 281 -8.30 -27.59 -15.74
C ALA A 281 -6.89 -27.95 -16.21
N ASP A 282 -6.26 -27.08 -17.00
CA ASP A 282 -4.89 -27.26 -17.51
C ASP A 282 -3.88 -27.26 -16.34
N ALA A 283 -4.04 -26.37 -15.35
CA ALA A 283 -3.21 -26.32 -14.15
C ALA A 283 -3.28 -27.61 -13.32
N ILE A 284 -4.48 -28.14 -13.10
CA ILE A 284 -4.69 -29.39 -12.35
C ILE A 284 -4.12 -30.58 -13.13
N ALA A 285 -4.29 -30.63 -14.43
CA ALA A 285 -3.75 -31.69 -15.29
C ALA A 285 -2.20 -31.69 -15.23
N ALA A 286 -1.58 -30.52 -15.23
CA ALA A 286 -0.13 -30.38 -15.13
C ALA A 286 0.42 -30.63 -13.70
N ASN A 287 -0.39 -30.36 -12.67
CA ASN A 287 0.04 -30.42 -11.26
C ASN A 287 -0.97 -31.20 -10.40
N PRO A 288 -1.15 -32.52 -10.60
CA PRO A 288 -2.18 -33.27 -9.89
C PRO A 288 -1.98 -33.32 -8.37
N ALA A 289 -0.74 -33.22 -7.88
CA ALA A 289 -0.43 -33.18 -6.45
C ALA A 289 -0.91 -31.88 -5.77
N SER A 290 -1.11 -30.80 -6.53
CA SER A 290 -1.54 -29.49 -6.04
C SER A 290 -3.00 -29.18 -6.40
N ALA A 291 -3.77 -30.17 -6.85
CA ALA A 291 -5.13 -29.98 -7.35
C ALA A 291 -6.09 -29.36 -6.31
N GLU A 292 -5.95 -29.72 -5.04
CA GLU A 292 -6.79 -29.17 -3.96
C GLU A 292 -6.49 -27.69 -3.74
N ARG A 293 -5.20 -27.29 -3.67
CA ARG A 293 -4.79 -25.89 -3.57
C ARG A 293 -5.32 -25.07 -4.75
N LEU A 294 -5.15 -25.58 -5.99
CA LEU A 294 -5.60 -24.87 -7.18
C LEU A 294 -7.13 -24.68 -7.22
N ARG A 295 -7.91 -25.65 -6.73
CA ARG A 295 -9.36 -25.51 -6.60
C ARG A 295 -9.76 -24.49 -5.55
N ALA A 296 -9.10 -24.48 -4.39
CA ALA A 296 -9.35 -23.50 -3.35
C ALA A 296 -9.08 -22.06 -3.84
N GLU A 297 -7.95 -21.83 -4.52
CA GLU A 297 -7.64 -20.54 -5.13
C GLU A 297 -8.65 -20.15 -6.22
N ALA A 298 -9.09 -21.09 -7.04
CA ALA A 298 -10.09 -20.85 -8.08
C ALA A 298 -11.46 -20.50 -7.47
N GLU A 299 -11.83 -21.11 -6.35
CA GLU A 299 -13.07 -20.80 -5.63
C GLU A 299 -13.05 -19.37 -5.10
N VAL A 300 -11.95 -18.93 -4.49
CA VAL A 300 -11.74 -17.54 -4.04
C VAL A 300 -11.86 -16.56 -5.21
N LEU A 301 -11.38 -16.91 -6.40
CA LEU A 301 -11.47 -16.10 -7.61
C LEU A 301 -12.85 -16.16 -8.30
N GLY A 302 -13.79 -16.95 -7.78
CA GLY A 302 -15.11 -17.15 -8.40
C GLY A 302 -15.08 -17.99 -9.69
N VAL A 303 -14.02 -18.73 -9.95
CA VAL A 303 -13.90 -19.66 -11.10
C VAL A 303 -14.64 -20.96 -10.76
N ARG A 304 -15.86 -21.10 -11.33
CA ARG A 304 -16.76 -22.27 -11.11
C ARG A 304 -17.04 -23.03 -12.39
#